data_6e5aea5d84cd77469d2c6c68abd4c4ee
#
_entry.id   6e5aea5d84cd77469d2c6c68abd4c4ee
#
_cell.length_a   1.000
_cell.length_b   1.000
_cell.length_c   1.000
_cell.angle_alpha   90.00
_cell.angle_beta   90.00
_cell.angle_gamma   90.00
#
_symmetry.space_group_name_H-M   'P 1'
#
loop_
_entity.id
_entity.type
_entity.pdbx_description
1 polymer ?
#
loop_
_entity_poly.entity_id
_entity_poly.type
_entity_poly.pdbx_seq_one_letter_code
_entity_poly.pdbx_strand_id
1 'polypeptide(L)'
;MPFSEQLLTNLADHTLVFLMVGSDVGRNCVALVISVQYRGRALPLGWLVISGKKGHFSQDRHVQLVSAVKELVPAGADVIFLGDGEFDGTELQEKLDGFGWKYACRTASNTILYDGEEFSFQDLFLTHSIGSTAHFTHLDTLVKVDDH
;
A
#
# COMPACT_ATOMS: atom_id res chain seq x y z
N MET A 1 16.29 -1.79 -12.67
CA MET A 1 16.70 -3.21 -12.59
C MET A 1 16.12 -3.97 -13.77
N PRO A 2 16.95 -4.51 -14.64
CA PRO A 2 16.47 -5.15 -15.88
C PRO A 2 15.54 -6.35 -15.64
N PHE A 3 15.80 -7.13 -14.60
CA PHE A 3 14.97 -8.28 -14.25
C PHE A 3 13.56 -7.88 -13.83
N SER A 4 13.43 -6.88 -12.96
CA SER A 4 12.12 -6.41 -12.48
C SER A 4 11.29 -5.80 -13.62
N GLU A 5 11.91 -5.03 -14.49
CA GLU A 5 11.26 -4.46 -15.67
C GLU A 5 10.74 -5.55 -16.62
N GLN A 6 11.58 -6.52 -16.93
CA GLN A 6 11.20 -7.64 -17.81
C GLN A 6 10.08 -8.49 -17.17
N LEU A 7 10.18 -8.76 -15.88
CA LEU A 7 9.15 -9.49 -15.14
C LEU A 7 7.80 -8.78 -15.22
N LEU A 8 7.77 -7.49 -14.96
CA LEU A 8 6.52 -6.72 -15.01
C LEU A 8 5.96 -6.63 -16.43
N THR A 9 6.80 -6.51 -17.42
CA THR A 9 6.38 -6.53 -18.83
C THR A 9 5.73 -7.86 -19.20
N ASN A 10 6.30 -8.98 -18.75
CA ASN A 10 5.73 -10.31 -18.99
C ASN A 10 4.43 -10.57 -18.24
N LEU A 11 4.21 -9.90 -17.11
CA LEU A 11 3.01 -10.05 -16.30
C LEU A 11 1.93 -8.99 -16.58
N ALA A 12 2.21 -8.03 -17.45
CA ALA A 12 1.34 -6.87 -17.67
C ALA A 12 -0.03 -7.20 -18.30
N ASP A 13 -0.20 -8.39 -18.89
CA ASP A 13 -1.48 -8.89 -19.38
C ASP A 13 -2.45 -9.25 -18.26
N HIS A 14 -1.95 -9.38 -17.03
CA HIS A 14 -2.72 -9.65 -15.83
C HIS A 14 -2.70 -8.44 -14.90
N THR A 15 -3.66 -8.38 -13.97
CA THR A 15 -3.59 -7.41 -12.87
C THR A 15 -2.33 -7.64 -12.06
N LEU A 16 -1.51 -6.61 -11.92
CA LEU A 16 -0.31 -6.65 -11.09
C LEU A 16 -0.68 -6.36 -9.64
N VAL A 17 -0.39 -7.30 -8.74
CA VAL A 17 -0.63 -7.13 -7.31
C VAL A 17 0.71 -6.90 -6.62
N PHE A 18 0.89 -5.72 -6.07
CA PHE A 18 2.10 -5.35 -5.34
C PHE A 18 1.88 -5.44 -3.84
N LEU A 19 2.88 -5.95 -3.15
CA LEU A 19 2.92 -6.08 -1.69
C LEU A 19 4.12 -5.31 -1.16
N MET A 20 3.92 -4.51 -0.11
CA MET A 20 5.00 -3.84 0.60
C MET A 20 5.08 -4.35 2.02
N VAL A 21 6.28 -4.71 2.47
CA VAL A 21 6.53 -5.29 3.78
C VAL A 21 7.82 -4.73 4.36
N GLY A 22 7.79 -4.37 5.64
CA GLY A 22 8.97 -4.04 6.42
C GLY A 22 9.44 -5.26 7.22
N SER A 23 10.74 -5.54 7.22
CA SER A 23 11.35 -6.68 7.92
C SER A 23 12.63 -6.29 8.64
N ASP A 24 12.83 -6.83 9.83
CA ASP A 24 14.13 -6.76 10.50
C ASP A 24 15.12 -7.67 9.78
N VAL A 25 16.27 -7.12 9.42
CA VAL A 25 17.34 -7.85 8.75
C VAL A 25 18.59 -8.01 9.62
N GLY A 26 18.46 -7.72 10.92
CA GLY A 26 19.54 -7.83 11.91
C GLY A 26 20.41 -6.58 12.01
N ARG A 27 21.25 -6.55 13.03
CA ARG A 27 22.20 -5.44 13.28
C ARG A 27 21.55 -4.04 13.32
N ASN A 28 20.34 -3.94 13.88
CA ASN A 28 19.55 -2.70 13.89
C ASN A 28 19.26 -2.13 12.49
N CYS A 29 19.14 -2.98 11.50
CA CYS A 29 18.73 -2.61 10.14
C CYS A 29 17.36 -3.16 9.83
N VAL A 30 16.60 -2.39 9.07
CA VAL A 30 15.26 -2.76 8.57
C VAL A 30 15.24 -2.65 7.06
N ALA A 31 14.70 -3.65 6.40
CA ALA A 31 14.46 -3.63 4.97
C ALA A 31 12.98 -3.36 4.67
N LEU A 32 12.74 -2.42 3.80
CA LEU A 32 11.45 -2.19 3.17
C LEU A 32 11.48 -2.83 1.79
N VAL A 33 10.59 -3.77 1.53
CA VAL A 33 10.57 -4.55 0.27
C VAL A 33 9.22 -4.40 -0.40
N ILE A 34 9.23 -4.10 -1.70
CA ILE A 34 8.06 -4.19 -2.55
C ILE A 34 8.20 -5.39 -3.50
N SER A 35 7.15 -6.20 -3.58
CA SER A 35 7.12 -7.42 -4.35
C SER A 35 5.89 -7.47 -5.24
N VAL A 36 5.98 -8.18 -6.37
CA VAL A 36 4.81 -8.55 -7.16
C VAL A 36 4.39 -9.98 -6.80
N GLN A 37 3.09 -10.19 -6.67
CA GLN A 37 2.55 -11.52 -6.42
C GLN A 37 2.40 -12.31 -7.72
N TYR A 38 2.91 -13.52 -7.74
CA TYR A 38 2.83 -14.41 -8.88
C TYR A 38 2.73 -15.87 -8.41
N ARG A 39 1.63 -16.54 -8.76
CA ARG A 39 1.37 -17.97 -8.44
C ARG A 39 1.60 -18.31 -6.98
N GLY A 40 1.05 -17.51 -6.06
CA GLY A 40 1.17 -17.72 -4.62
C GLY A 40 2.53 -17.36 -4.03
N ARG A 41 3.40 -16.71 -4.78
CA ARG A 41 4.72 -16.24 -4.33
C ARG A 41 4.84 -14.74 -4.48
N ALA A 42 5.62 -14.13 -3.59
CA ALA A 42 6.01 -12.74 -3.68
C ALA A 42 7.41 -12.64 -4.29
N LEU A 43 7.51 -12.03 -5.46
CA LEU A 43 8.77 -11.82 -6.16
C LEU A 43 9.26 -10.39 -5.91
N PRO A 44 10.40 -10.18 -5.22
CA PRO A 44 10.89 -8.85 -4.92
C PRO A 44 11.20 -8.05 -6.17
N LEU A 45 10.73 -6.80 -6.20
CA LEU A 45 10.99 -5.84 -7.29
C LEU A 45 12.03 -4.80 -6.88
N GLY A 46 12.01 -4.40 -5.62
CA GLY A 46 12.92 -3.41 -5.08
C GLY A 46 12.91 -3.40 -3.57
N TRP A 47 13.92 -2.81 -2.98
CA TRP A 47 14.05 -2.71 -1.54
C TRP A 47 14.88 -1.50 -1.11
N LEU A 48 14.63 -1.05 0.11
CA LEU A 48 15.44 -0.05 0.82
C LEU A 48 15.86 -0.65 2.15
N VAL A 49 17.13 -0.46 2.51
CA VAL A 49 17.64 -0.87 3.81
C VAL A 49 18.06 0.38 4.57
N ILE A 50 17.55 0.55 5.78
CA ILE A 50 17.91 1.66 6.64
C ILE A 50 18.29 1.15 8.02
N SER A 51 19.11 1.95 8.74
CA SER A 51 19.36 1.70 10.16
C SER A 51 18.15 2.13 10.98
N GLY A 52 17.75 1.31 11.93
CA GLY A 52 16.62 1.59 12.80
C GLY A 52 15.83 0.35 13.19
N LYS A 53 14.67 0.57 13.81
CA LYS A 53 13.76 -0.49 14.23
C LYS A 53 12.58 -0.59 13.26
N LYS A 54 12.01 -1.80 13.16
CA LYS A 54 10.80 -2.04 12.38
C LYS A 54 9.66 -1.10 12.79
N GLY A 55 8.89 -0.64 11.82
CA GLY A 55 7.78 0.28 12.05
C GLY A 55 8.16 1.76 12.05
N HIS A 56 9.42 2.10 11.82
CA HIS A 56 9.93 3.47 11.83
C HIS A 56 10.27 4.03 10.44
N PHE A 57 9.77 3.42 9.38
CA PHE A 57 9.88 4.02 8.05
C PHE A 57 8.96 5.24 7.94
N SER A 58 9.52 6.38 7.52
CA SER A 58 8.73 7.54 7.16
C SER A 58 7.94 7.29 5.87
N GLN A 59 6.83 8.01 5.68
CA GLN A 59 6.06 7.93 4.43
C GLN A 59 6.91 8.29 3.20
N ASP A 60 7.91 9.15 3.37
CA ASP A 60 8.86 9.49 2.29
C ASP A 60 9.55 8.26 1.71
N ARG A 61 9.90 7.30 2.57
CA ARG A 61 10.53 6.05 2.14
C ARG A 61 9.55 5.16 1.38
N HIS A 62 8.32 5.09 1.85
CA HIS A 62 7.25 4.38 1.16
C HIS A 62 7.03 4.96 -0.25
N VAL A 63 6.89 6.28 -0.33
CA VAL A 63 6.70 7.01 -1.59
C VAL A 63 7.92 6.83 -2.51
N GLN A 64 9.12 6.89 -1.97
CA GLN A 64 10.35 6.68 -2.73
C GLN A 64 10.37 5.31 -3.41
N LEU A 65 10.01 4.27 -2.69
CA LEU A 65 10.05 2.90 -3.21
C LEU A 65 8.94 2.65 -4.24
N VAL A 66 7.70 3.08 -3.99
CA VAL A 66 6.62 2.93 -4.99
C VAL A 66 6.88 3.75 -6.24
N SER A 67 7.49 4.92 -6.11
CA SER A 67 7.86 5.77 -7.26
C SER A 67 8.93 5.11 -8.13
N ALA A 68 9.91 4.46 -7.50
CA ALA A 68 10.94 3.71 -8.23
C ALA A 68 10.32 2.54 -9.00
N VAL A 69 9.38 1.82 -8.40
CA VAL A 69 8.68 0.70 -9.07
C VAL A 69 7.74 1.20 -10.16
N LYS A 70 7.10 2.35 -9.99
CA LYS A 70 6.24 2.97 -11.00
C LYS A 70 6.96 3.13 -12.34
N GLU A 71 8.23 3.52 -12.31
CA GLU A 71 9.04 3.66 -13.52
C GLU A 71 9.23 2.34 -14.29
N LEU A 72 9.09 1.20 -13.60
CA LEU A 72 9.24 -0.13 -14.19
C LEU A 72 7.92 -0.71 -14.69
N VAL A 73 6.79 -0.12 -14.31
CA VAL A 73 5.45 -0.62 -14.68
C VAL A 73 5.12 -0.20 -16.11
N PRO A 74 4.73 -1.15 -16.98
CA PRO A 74 4.30 -0.81 -18.34
C PRO A 74 3.09 0.10 -18.36
N ALA A 75 3.03 1.01 -19.32
CA ALA A 75 1.89 1.89 -19.51
C ALA A 75 0.60 1.09 -19.73
N GLY A 76 -0.48 1.50 -19.07
CA GLY A 76 -1.78 0.85 -19.17
C GLY A 76 -1.95 -0.41 -18.33
N ALA A 77 -0.94 -0.82 -17.57
CA ALA A 77 -1.06 -1.96 -16.66
C ALA A 77 -2.03 -1.65 -15.52
N ASP A 78 -2.87 -2.63 -15.17
CA ASP A 78 -3.75 -2.56 -14.01
C ASP A 78 -2.99 -3.00 -12.76
N VAL A 79 -2.90 -2.11 -11.76
CA VAL A 79 -2.10 -2.35 -10.55
C VAL A 79 -2.96 -2.21 -9.30
N ILE A 80 -2.81 -3.17 -8.40
CA ILE A 80 -3.38 -3.14 -7.05
C ILE A 80 -2.23 -3.20 -6.05
N PHE A 81 -2.15 -2.19 -5.18
CA PHE A 81 -1.19 -2.15 -4.07
C PHE A 81 -1.84 -2.68 -2.80
N LEU A 82 -1.16 -3.59 -2.12
CA LEU A 82 -1.59 -4.11 -0.83
C LEU A 82 -0.53 -3.78 0.23
N GLY A 83 -0.99 -3.31 1.38
CA GLY A 83 -0.12 -3.00 2.52
C GLY A 83 -0.77 -3.34 3.85
N ASP A 84 0.04 -3.55 4.88
CA ASP A 84 -0.46 -3.66 6.25
C ASP A 84 -0.68 -2.27 6.88
N GLY A 85 -0.92 -2.20 8.20
CA GLY A 85 -1.21 -0.93 8.90
C GLY A 85 -0.08 0.07 8.92
N GLU A 86 1.15 -0.32 8.60
CA GLU A 86 2.29 0.59 8.45
C GLU A 86 2.16 1.47 7.20
N PHE A 87 1.45 1.00 6.17
CA PHE A 87 1.36 1.63 4.85
C PHE A 87 0.03 2.33 4.61
N ASP A 88 -0.68 2.72 5.66
CA ASP A 88 -1.96 3.43 5.56
C ASP A 88 -1.83 4.96 5.55
N GLY A 89 -0.64 5.50 5.38
CA GLY A 89 -0.37 6.93 5.39
C GLY A 89 -1.00 7.67 4.20
N THR A 90 -1.48 8.89 4.45
CA THR A 90 -2.17 9.71 3.45
C THR A 90 -1.29 10.09 2.27
N GLU A 91 -0.02 10.42 2.51
CA GLU A 91 0.92 10.77 1.43
C GLU A 91 1.13 9.61 0.46
N LEU A 92 1.24 8.38 0.99
CA LEU A 92 1.36 7.19 0.15
C LEU A 92 0.09 6.97 -0.66
N GLN A 93 -1.08 7.10 -0.04
CA GLN A 93 -2.38 6.93 -0.71
C GLN A 93 -2.57 7.95 -1.83
N GLU A 94 -2.25 9.22 -1.58
CA GLU A 94 -2.30 10.28 -2.61
C GLU A 94 -1.38 9.97 -3.79
N LYS A 95 -0.19 9.44 -3.50
CA LYS A 95 0.76 9.05 -4.54
C LYS A 95 0.25 7.90 -5.39
N LEU A 96 -0.34 6.89 -4.76
CA LEU A 96 -0.94 5.75 -5.46
C LEU A 96 -2.14 6.18 -6.32
N ASP A 97 -2.97 7.07 -5.81
CA ASP A 97 -4.06 7.67 -6.59
C ASP A 97 -3.54 8.43 -7.80
N GLY A 98 -2.47 9.20 -7.63
CA GLY A 98 -1.82 9.92 -8.72
C GLY A 98 -1.28 9.00 -9.80
N PHE A 99 -0.90 7.77 -9.47
CA PHE A 99 -0.51 6.75 -10.44
C PHE A 99 -1.70 6.08 -11.14
N GLY A 100 -2.92 6.27 -10.64
CA GLY A 100 -4.10 5.54 -11.08
C GLY A 100 -4.13 4.10 -10.57
N TRP A 101 -3.38 3.78 -9.52
CA TRP A 101 -3.35 2.46 -8.92
C TRP A 101 -4.48 2.31 -7.89
N LYS A 102 -5.08 1.14 -7.84
CA LYS A 102 -5.95 0.75 -6.75
C LYS A 102 -5.09 0.32 -5.56
N TYR A 103 -5.60 0.51 -4.36
CA TYR A 103 -4.89 0.08 -3.16
C TYR A 103 -5.84 -0.41 -2.07
N ALA A 104 -5.36 -1.34 -1.26
CA ALA A 104 -6.01 -1.79 -0.04
C ALA A 104 -4.95 -1.88 1.05
N CYS A 105 -5.14 -1.12 2.12
CA CYS A 105 -4.23 -1.10 3.25
C CYS A 105 -5.01 -1.43 4.52
N ARG A 106 -4.42 -2.27 5.35
CA ARG A 106 -4.95 -2.51 6.68
C ARG A 106 -4.77 -1.25 7.51
N THR A 107 -5.81 -0.84 8.22
CA THR A 107 -5.74 0.35 9.07
C THR A 107 -6.32 0.07 10.46
N ALA A 108 -6.00 0.93 11.41
CA ALA A 108 -6.52 0.83 12.77
C ALA A 108 -8.00 1.20 12.83
N SER A 109 -8.75 0.56 13.73
CA SER A 109 -10.20 0.80 13.89
C SER A 109 -10.54 2.22 14.35
N ASN A 110 -9.60 2.90 15.01
CA ASN A 110 -9.76 4.29 15.46
C ASN A 110 -9.30 5.33 14.42
N THR A 111 -8.95 4.90 13.22
CA THR A 111 -8.61 5.82 12.13
C THR A 111 -9.83 6.66 11.77
N ILE A 112 -9.63 7.97 11.71
CA ILE A 112 -10.69 8.92 11.38
C ILE A 112 -10.74 9.11 9.87
N LEU A 113 -11.93 9.01 9.32
CA LEU A 113 -12.24 9.23 7.92
C LEU A 113 -13.10 10.49 7.80
N TYR A 114 -13.03 11.12 6.66
CA TYR A 114 -13.84 12.30 6.36
C TYR A 114 -14.61 12.10 5.05
N ASP A 115 -15.93 12.14 5.16
CA ASP A 115 -16.85 12.15 4.02
C ASP A 115 -17.94 13.19 4.27
N GLY A 116 -17.52 14.47 4.32
CA GLY A 116 -18.40 15.55 4.76
C GLY A 116 -18.56 15.63 6.28
N GLU A 117 -18.49 14.51 6.98
CA GLU A 117 -18.49 14.40 8.45
C GLU A 117 -17.35 13.48 8.89
N GLU A 118 -16.75 13.77 10.03
CA GLU A 118 -15.73 12.91 10.61
C GLU A 118 -16.36 11.67 11.23
N PHE A 119 -15.80 10.50 10.90
CA PHE A 119 -16.18 9.24 11.53
C PHE A 119 -14.99 8.28 11.57
N SER A 120 -15.01 7.32 12.48
CA SER A 120 -13.97 6.29 12.54
C SER A 120 -14.43 4.99 11.90
N PHE A 121 -13.49 4.11 11.55
CA PHE A 121 -13.82 2.75 11.12
C PHE A 121 -14.63 2.00 12.18
N GLN A 122 -14.38 2.28 13.46
CA GLN A 122 -15.13 1.67 14.55
C GLN A 122 -16.62 2.04 14.47
N ASP A 123 -16.97 3.27 14.11
CA ASP A 123 -18.35 3.72 13.95
C ASP A 123 -19.07 2.95 12.85
N LEU A 124 -18.35 2.57 11.78
CA LEU A 124 -18.89 1.76 10.70
C LEU A 124 -19.27 0.35 11.18
N PHE A 125 -18.51 -0.23 12.09
CA PHE A 125 -18.80 -1.55 12.64
C PHE A 125 -20.01 -1.55 13.56
N LEU A 126 -20.33 -0.44 14.19
CA LEU A 126 -21.52 -0.31 15.03
C LEU A 126 -22.82 -0.32 14.22
N THR A 127 -22.77 0.06 12.94
CA THR A 127 -23.93 0.09 12.05
C THR A 127 -24.10 -1.20 11.23
N HIS A 128 -23.12 -2.09 11.25
CA HIS A 128 -23.13 -3.34 10.52
C HIS A 128 -22.97 -4.52 11.47
N SER A 129 -23.72 -5.60 11.23
CA SER A 129 -23.60 -6.82 12.03
C SER A 129 -22.24 -7.49 11.79
N ILE A 130 -21.74 -8.18 12.82
CA ILE A 130 -20.52 -8.98 12.74
C ILE A 130 -20.63 -9.98 11.58
N GLY A 131 -19.63 -9.96 10.69
CA GLY A 131 -19.59 -10.83 9.52
C GLY A 131 -20.21 -10.26 8.25
N SER A 132 -20.82 -9.06 8.29
CA SER A 132 -21.26 -8.37 7.08
C SER A 132 -20.08 -7.63 6.44
N THR A 133 -20.01 -7.67 5.11
CA THR A 133 -19.06 -6.87 4.35
C THR A 133 -19.72 -5.54 4.02
N ALA A 134 -19.14 -4.45 4.51
CA ALA A 134 -19.58 -3.12 4.12
C ALA A 134 -19.01 -2.78 2.74
N HIS A 135 -19.87 -2.62 1.75
CA HIS A 135 -19.48 -2.14 0.42
C HIS A 135 -19.68 -0.62 0.37
N PHE A 136 -18.58 0.12 0.23
CA PHE A 136 -18.61 1.56 0.03
C PHE A 136 -18.44 1.85 -1.45
N THR A 137 -19.49 2.35 -2.08
CA THR A 137 -19.48 2.73 -3.50
C THR A 137 -18.74 4.05 -3.76
N HIS A 138 -18.38 4.77 -2.69
CA HIS A 138 -17.74 6.09 -2.75
C HIS A 138 -16.46 6.16 -1.91
N LEU A 139 -15.70 5.07 -1.81
CA LEU A 139 -14.40 5.08 -1.14
C LEU A 139 -13.42 6.12 -1.72
N ASP A 140 -13.61 6.48 -2.97
CA ASP A 140 -12.78 7.49 -3.65
C ASP A 140 -12.92 8.90 -3.03
N THR A 141 -13.97 9.13 -2.24
CA THR A 141 -14.21 10.42 -1.58
C THR A 141 -13.81 10.44 -0.11
N LEU A 142 -13.43 9.29 0.45
CA LEU A 142 -13.00 9.21 1.84
C LEU A 142 -11.54 9.66 1.96
N VAL A 143 -11.30 10.65 2.79
CA VAL A 143 -9.98 11.15 3.10
C VAL A 143 -9.66 10.79 4.54
N LYS A 144 -8.53 10.10 4.73
CA LYS A 144 -8.00 9.87 6.08
C LYS A 144 -7.56 11.20 6.68
N VAL A 145 -8.06 11.55 7.84
CA VAL A 145 -7.60 12.69 8.61
C VAL A 145 -6.53 12.17 9.58
N ASP A 146 -5.30 12.62 9.39
CA ASP A 146 -4.23 12.30 10.33
C ASP A 146 -4.46 13.07 11.63
N ASP A 147 -4.60 12.35 12.71
CA ASP A 147 -4.70 12.88 14.06
C ASP A 147 -3.31 13.39 14.45
N HIS A 148 -3.16 14.70 14.53
CA HIS A 148 -1.93 15.33 14.99
C HIS A 148 -1.88 15.45 16.50
#